data_bafc3ae55136a0599c68391f1ea2cbf9
#
_entry.id   bafc3ae55136a0599c68391f1ea2cbf9
#
_cell.length_a   1.000
_cell.length_b   1.000
_cell.length_c   1.000
_cell.angle_alpha   90.00
_cell.angle_beta   90.00
_cell.angle_gamma   90.00
#
_symmetry.space_group_name_H-M   'P 1'
#
loop_
_entity.id
_entity.type
_entity.pdbx_description
1 polymer ?
#
loop_
_entity_poly.entity_id
_entity_poly.type
_entity_poly.pdbx_seq_one_letter_code
_entity_poly.pdbx_strand_id
1 'polypeptide(L)'
;MAHRRTGTVRRVVSLVPSLTEALAATEPGILVGATDWCSHPSGLDVARVRGTKNPDVERIVSLAPDLVVANEEENREADLAALRAAGLDVLVTEVRTLPQAFAELDRVLTGGCGLARPGWLDEAETAWRGVRAEFDARAVVPVWRRPWMVLGRDTFAGALLTHLGVHNVYGQHGERYPRVPIGELNEPGRADLVVLPDEPYRFTAQDGPEAFPGLPAALVGGRFLTWYGPSLTEAPAALAGALRTALG
;
A
#
# COMPACT_ATOMS: atom_id res chain seq x y z
N MET A 1 -5.07 -12.58 25.29
CA MET A 1 -6.52 -12.41 25.57
C MET A 1 -6.93 -11.09 24.90
N ALA A 2 -7.74 -11.15 23.86
CA ALA A 2 -8.23 -9.93 23.21
C ALA A 2 -9.25 -9.25 24.13
N HIS A 3 -8.96 -8.04 24.58
CA HIS A 3 -9.94 -7.21 25.30
C HIS A 3 -11.06 -6.90 24.31
N ARG A 4 -12.26 -7.46 24.57
CA ARG A 4 -13.49 -7.04 23.84
C ARG A 4 -13.80 -5.63 24.28
N ARG A 5 -13.63 -4.68 23.35
CA ARG A 5 -14.10 -3.30 23.56
C ARG A 5 -15.63 -3.29 23.70
N THR A 6 -16.12 -2.62 24.73
CA THR A 6 -17.57 -2.40 24.95
C THR A 6 -18.04 -1.01 24.51
N GLY A 7 -17.16 -0.20 23.89
CA GLY A 7 -17.44 1.16 23.48
C GLY A 7 -17.34 1.38 21.98
N THR A 8 -18.12 2.33 21.45
CA THR A 8 -18.06 2.80 20.06
C THR A 8 -16.75 3.53 19.83
N VAL A 9 -15.99 3.15 18.78
CA VAL A 9 -14.77 3.85 18.35
C VAL A 9 -15.17 5.18 17.72
N ARG A 10 -14.65 6.28 18.24
CA ARG A 10 -14.91 7.64 17.76
C ARG A 10 -13.65 8.42 17.42
N ARG A 11 -12.50 7.92 17.84
CA ARG A 11 -11.22 8.59 17.71
C ARG A 11 -10.17 7.60 17.21
N VAL A 12 -9.79 7.74 15.95
CA VAL A 12 -8.83 6.87 15.30
C VAL A 12 -7.58 7.66 14.89
N VAL A 13 -6.40 7.14 15.21
CA VAL A 13 -5.15 7.58 14.60
C VAL A 13 -4.72 6.54 13.57
N SER A 14 -4.46 6.96 12.34
CA SER A 14 -3.99 6.10 11.28
C SER A 14 -2.51 6.33 10.99
N LEU A 15 -1.72 5.25 11.02
CA LEU A 15 -0.28 5.27 10.73
C LEU A 15 0.05 4.82 9.30
N VAL A 16 -0.96 4.61 8.45
CA VAL A 16 -0.81 4.05 7.10
C VAL A 16 -1.60 4.86 6.10
N PRO A 17 -1.00 5.34 5.00
CA PRO A 17 -1.69 6.15 4.00
C PRO A 17 -2.95 5.50 3.43
N SER A 18 -2.89 4.25 3.01
CA SER A 18 -4.03 3.52 2.44
C SER A 18 -5.19 3.34 3.45
N LEU A 19 -4.89 3.06 4.73
CA LEU A 19 -5.91 2.96 5.77
C LEU A 19 -6.49 4.32 6.13
N THR A 20 -5.69 5.40 6.08
CA THR A 20 -6.18 6.77 6.26
C THR A 20 -7.20 7.12 5.17
N GLU A 21 -6.89 6.82 3.92
CA GLU A 21 -7.81 7.01 2.80
C GLU A 21 -9.09 6.20 2.97
N ALA A 22 -8.98 4.92 3.35
CA ALA A 22 -10.13 4.05 3.59
C ALA A 22 -11.05 4.57 4.70
N LEU A 23 -10.48 5.02 5.80
CA LEU A 23 -11.23 5.62 6.92
C LEU A 23 -11.88 6.95 6.52
N ALA A 24 -11.13 7.82 5.84
CA ALA A 24 -11.64 9.11 5.39
C ALA A 24 -12.77 8.98 4.35
N ALA A 25 -12.71 7.97 3.47
CA ALA A 25 -13.76 7.69 2.50
C ALA A 25 -15.00 7.04 3.12
N THR A 26 -14.88 6.47 4.33
CA THR A 26 -15.98 5.78 5.01
C THR A 26 -16.63 6.65 6.07
N GLU A 27 -15.85 7.20 7.00
CA GLU A 27 -16.30 8.05 8.10
C GLU A 27 -15.16 9.00 8.54
N PRO A 28 -14.95 10.13 7.84
CA PRO A 28 -13.85 11.04 8.13
C PRO A 28 -13.88 11.62 9.55
N GLY A 29 -15.05 11.70 10.14
CA GLY A 29 -15.25 12.29 11.47
C GLY A 29 -14.59 11.53 12.62
N ILE A 30 -14.18 10.28 12.42
CA ILE A 30 -13.48 9.51 13.47
C ILE A 30 -11.95 9.70 13.44
N LEU A 31 -11.38 10.22 12.33
CA LEU A 31 -9.95 10.46 12.22
C LEU A 31 -9.54 11.66 13.06
N VAL A 32 -8.64 11.45 14.02
CA VAL A 32 -8.07 12.51 14.87
C VAL A 32 -6.58 12.73 14.63
N GLY A 33 -5.91 11.80 13.94
CA GLY A 33 -4.51 11.91 13.60
C GLY A 33 -4.11 10.99 12.45
N ALA A 34 -3.12 11.43 11.68
CA ALA A 34 -2.55 10.68 10.57
C ALA A 34 -1.07 11.04 10.36
N THR A 35 -0.32 10.16 9.69
CA THR A 35 1.09 10.46 9.37
C THR A 35 1.20 11.56 8.31
N ASP A 36 2.41 12.15 8.17
CA ASP A 36 2.69 13.18 7.18
C ASP A 36 2.56 12.64 5.73
N TRP A 37 2.70 11.31 5.56
CA TRP A 37 2.57 10.63 4.27
C TRP A 37 1.12 10.34 3.85
N CYS A 38 0.16 10.56 4.74
CA CYS A 38 -1.27 10.40 4.44
C CYS A 38 -1.76 11.61 3.62
N SER A 39 -1.48 11.59 2.33
CA SER A 39 -1.77 12.67 1.38
C SER A 39 -3.18 12.62 0.79
N HIS A 40 -3.90 11.51 0.98
CA HIS A 40 -5.27 11.32 0.49
C HIS A 40 -6.25 11.06 1.64
N PRO A 41 -7.46 11.69 1.58
CA PRO A 41 -7.82 12.74 0.63
C PRO A 41 -7.01 14.02 0.85
N SER A 42 -6.83 14.80 -0.23
CA SER A 42 -6.21 16.11 -0.11
C SER A 42 -7.05 17.01 0.82
N GLY A 43 -6.37 17.75 1.70
CA GLY A 43 -7.06 18.64 2.64
C GLY A 43 -7.61 17.98 3.91
N LEU A 44 -7.21 16.74 4.21
CA LEU A 44 -7.55 16.08 5.46
C LEU A 44 -6.99 16.89 6.66
N ASP A 45 -7.90 17.52 7.41
CA ASP A 45 -7.59 18.37 8.57
C ASP A 45 -7.60 17.53 9.86
N VAL A 46 -6.44 16.88 10.12
CA VAL A 46 -6.21 16.07 11.33
C VAL A 46 -4.80 16.32 11.87
N ALA A 47 -4.57 16.01 13.14
CA ALA A 47 -3.25 16.13 13.73
C ALA A 47 -2.21 15.27 12.96
N ARG A 48 -1.05 15.88 12.63
CA ARG A 48 0.04 15.13 11.99
C ARG A 48 0.96 14.54 13.04
N VAL A 49 1.28 13.24 12.87
CA VAL A 49 2.05 12.45 13.83
C VAL A 49 3.37 11.93 13.27
N ARG A 50 4.01 12.68 12.39
CA ARG A 50 5.25 12.36 11.67
C ARG A 50 5.11 11.21 10.68
N GLY A 51 6.21 10.50 10.38
CA GLY A 51 6.25 9.47 9.36
C GLY A 51 5.83 8.08 9.83
N THR A 52 5.55 7.18 8.87
CA THR A 52 5.15 5.78 9.15
C THR A 52 6.23 5.00 9.92
N LYS A 53 7.52 5.27 9.64
CA LYS A 53 8.67 4.61 10.28
C LYS A 53 9.21 5.33 11.53
N ASN A 54 8.66 6.49 11.86
CA ASN A 54 9.06 7.30 13.02
C ASN A 54 7.89 8.12 13.56
N PRO A 55 6.76 7.50 13.91
CA PRO A 55 5.60 8.21 14.43
C PRO A 55 5.92 8.88 15.78
N ASP A 56 5.26 10.00 16.03
CA ASP A 56 5.36 10.72 17.29
C ASP A 56 4.44 10.08 18.34
N VAL A 57 4.99 9.12 19.08
CA VAL A 57 4.24 8.33 20.06
C VAL A 57 3.61 9.22 21.15
N GLU A 58 4.32 10.24 21.66
CA GLU A 58 3.81 11.14 22.70
C GLU A 58 2.61 11.94 22.17
N ARG A 59 2.72 12.46 20.96
CA ARG A 59 1.62 13.15 20.30
C ARG A 59 0.42 12.24 20.08
N ILE A 60 0.63 11.01 19.62
CA ILE A 60 -0.46 10.03 19.46
C ILE A 60 -1.17 9.79 20.79
N VAL A 61 -0.42 9.57 21.87
CA VAL A 61 -0.99 9.39 23.21
C VAL A 61 -1.79 10.62 23.64
N SER A 62 -1.28 11.83 23.38
CA SER A 62 -1.97 13.09 23.73
C SER A 62 -3.30 13.29 22.98
N LEU A 63 -3.44 12.68 21.80
CA LEU A 63 -4.69 12.69 21.02
C LEU A 63 -5.76 11.79 21.65
N ALA A 64 -5.42 10.96 22.63
CA ALA A 64 -6.31 10.02 23.29
C ALA A 64 -7.20 9.25 22.30
N PRO A 65 -6.61 8.51 21.33
CA PRO A 65 -7.40 7.73 20.39
C PRO A 65 -8.03 6.52 21.06
N ASP A 66 -9.18 6.11 20.59
CA ASP A 66 -9.80 4.85 20.94
C ASP A 66 -9.10 3.68 20.24
N LEU A 67 -8.53 3.92 19.05
CA LEU A 67 -7.87 2.93 18.24
C LEU A 67 -6.74 3.57 17.43
N VAL A 68 -5.60 2.89 17.36
CA VAL A 68 -4.54 3.18 16.40
C VAL A 68 -4.56 2.08 15.35
N VAL A 69 -4.62 2.44 14.06
CA VAL A 69 -4.51 1.49 12.94
C VAL A 69 -3.14 1.58 12.31
N ALA A 70 -2.53 0.43 12.06
CA ALA A 70 -1.16 0.28 11.60
C ALA A 70 -1.04 -0.90 10.63
N ASN A 71 0.13 -1.05 10.00
CA ASN A 71 0.47 -2.18 9.15
C ASN A 71 1.86 -2.71 9.50
N GLU A 72 2.05 -4.03 9.45
CA GLU A 72 3.32 -4.69 9.83
C GLU A 72 4.51 -4.24 8.99
N GLU A 73 4.28 -3.94 7.72
CA GLU A 73 5.31 -3.53 6.77
C GLU A 73 5.65 -2.05 6.90
N GLU A 74 4.64 -1.21 7.14
CA GLU A 74 4.78 0.24 7.19
C GLU A 74 5.32 0.75 8.53
N ASN A 75 4.99 0.09 9.63
CA ASN A 75 5.29 0.56 10.97
C ASN A 75 6.30 -0.36 11.67
N ARG A 76 7.19 0.23 12.48
CA ARG A 76 8.19 -0.55 13.22
C ARG A 76 7.55 -1.15 14.46
N GLU A 77 7.84 -2.42 14.76
CA GLU A 77 7.29 -3.11 15.94
C GLU A 77 7.64 -2.39 17.25
N ALA A 78 8.82 -1.74 17.34
CA ALA A 78 9.20 -0.97 18.53
C ALA A 78 8.24 0.21 18.80
N ASP A 79 7.78 0.91 17.76
CA ASP A 79 6.83 2.01 17.89
C ASP A 79 5.43 1.49 18.27
N LEU A 80 5.01 0.36 17.66
CA LEU A 80 3.74 -0.29 17.99
C LEU A 80 3.73 -0.81 19.43
N ALA A 81 4.85 -1.39 19.91
CA ALA A 81 5.01 -1.82 21.28
C ALA A 81 4.94 -0.64 22.27
N ALA A 82 5.55 0.51 21.93
CA ALA A 82 5.48 1.73 22.74
C ALA A 82 4.05 2.25 22.87
N LEU A 83 3.26 2.25 21.77
CA LEU A 83 1.85 2.64 21.80
C LEU A 83 1.02 1.70 22.70
N ARG A 84 1.23 0.39 22.58
CA ARG A 84 0.56 -0.60 23.45
C ARG A 84 0.96 -0.44 24.92
N ALA A 85 2.24 -0.19 25.19
CA ALA A 85 2.72 0.06 26.56
C ALA A 85 2.13 1.34 27.18
N ALA A 86 1.78 2.34 26.35
CA ALA A 86 1.05 3.54 26.76
C ALA A 86 -0.47 3.28 26.97
N GLY A 87 -0.93 2.04 26.83
CA GLY A 87 -2.33 1.65 27.06
C GLY A 87 -3.26 1.86 25.86
N LEU A 88 -2.73 2.14 24.67
CA LEU A 88 -3.53 2.30 23.47
C LEU A 88 -3.84 0.94 22.81
N ASP A 89 -5.05 0.82 22.28
CA ASP A 89 -5.41 -0.30 21.41
C ASP A 89 -4.79 -0.08 20.02
N VAL A 90 -4.00 -1.06 19.54
CA VAL A 90 -3.31 -1.01 18.26
C VAL A 90 -3.73 -2.18 17.39
N LEU A 91 -4.45 -1.90 16.30
CA LEU A 91 -4.84 -2.88 15.30
C LEU A 91 -3.81 -2.83 14.16
N VAL A 92 -3.11 -3.94 13.97
CA VAL A 92 -2.10 -4.07 12.92
C VAL A 92 -2.65 -4.95 11.79
N THR A 93 -2.57 -4.44 10.56
CA THR A 93 -2.93 -5.17 9.35
C THR A 93 -1.70 -5.88 8.76
N GLU A 94 -1.95 -6.99 8.07
CA GLU A 94 -0.97 -7.71 7.27
C GLU A 94 -1.57 -7.96 5.88
N VAL A 95 -0.98 -7.36 4.84
CA VAL A 95 -1.53 -7.40 3.49
C VAL A 95 -0.45 -7.78 2.49
N ARG A 96 -0.58 -8.96 1.87
CA ARG A 96 0.33 -9.48 0.84
C ARG A 96 -0.40 -9.88 -0.44
N THR A 97 -1.71 -10.08 -0.34
CA THR A 97 -2.54 -10.49 -1.47
C THR A 97 -3.82 -9.67 -1.54
N LEU A 98 -4.47 -9.68 -2.69
CA LEU A 98 -5.73 -8.97 -2.89
C LEU A 98 -6.86 -9.48 -1.96
N PRO A 99 -7.07 -10.80 -1.77
CA PRO A 99 -8.04 -11.28 -0.79
C PRO A 99 -7.73 -10.85 0.65
N GLN A 100 -6.45 -10.81 1.04
CA GLN A 100 -6.05 -10.29 2.35
C GLN A 100 -6.36 -8.80 2.47
N ALA A 101 -6.12 -8.00 1.42
CA ALA A 101 -6.44 -6.57 1.43
C ALA A 101 -7.93 -6.34 1.75
N PHE A 102 -8.83 -7.04 1.08
CA PHE A 102 -10.26 -6.92 1.33
C PHE A 102 -10.67 -7.39 2.73
N ALA A 103 -10.13 -8.53 3.18
CA ALA A 103 -10.38 -9.04 4.52
C ALA A 103 -9.87 -8.08 5.62
N GLU A 104 -8.68 -7.51 5.46
CA GLU A 104 -8.10 -6.57 6.41
C GLU A 104 -8.83 -5.22 6.42
N LEU A 105 -9.26 -4.72 5.26
CA LEU A 105 -10.09 -3.52 5.18
C LEU A 105 -11.42 -3.72 5.90
N ASP A 106 -12.10 -4.84 5.65
CA ASP A 106 -13.34 -5.17 6.38
C ASP A 106 -13.07 -5.28 7.88
N ARG A 107 -12.01 -5.99 8.29
CA ARG A 107 -11.62 -6.13 9.69
C ARG A 107 -11.33 -4.79 10.38
N VAL A 108 -10.68 -3.85 9.69
CA VAL A 108 -10.40 -2.51 10.23
C VAL A 108 -11.70 -1.71 10.36
N LEU A 109 -12.48 -1.64 9.28
CA LEU A 109 -13.65 -0.75 9.21
C LEU A 109 -14.80 -1.28 10.07
N THR A 110 -15.17 -2.56 9.88
CA THR A 110 -16.32 -3.13 10.58
C THR A 110 -15.95 -3.69 11.94
N GLY A 111 -14.90 -4.48 12.03
CA GLY A 111 -14.48 -5.13 13.27
C GLY A 111 -13.78 -4.19 14.25
N GLY A 112 -12.85 -3.37 13.75
CA GLY A 112 -12.03 -2.47 14.56
C GLY A 112 -12.75 -1.17 14.90
N CYS A 113 -13.30 -0.49 13.89
CA CYS A 113 -13.94 0.81 14.05
C CYS A 113 -15.44 0.71 14.33
N GLY A 114 -16.07 -0.45 14.10
CA GLY A 114 -17.52 -0.64 14.28
C GLY A 114 -18.37 0.12 13.25
N LEU A 115 -17.80 0.44 12.09
CA LEU A 115 -18.50 1.11 10.99
C LEU A 115 -19.30 0.11 10.16
N ALA A 116 -20.29 0.61 9.43
CA ALA A 116 -20.92 -0.19 8.39
C ALA A 116 -19.92 -0.47 7.25
N ARG A 117 -20.03 -1.63 6.61
CA ARG A 117 -19.23 -1.95 5.43
C ARG A 117 -19.55 -0.95 4.31
N PRO A 118 -18.55 -0.20 3.79
CA PRO A 118 -18.81 0.84 2.80
C PRO A 118 -19.00 0.25 1.40
N GLY A 119 -19.84 0.90 0.57
CA GLY A 119 -20.12 0.46 -0.80
C GLY A 119 -18.86 0.42 -1.70
N TRP A 120 -17.90 1.33 -1.50
CA TRP A 120 -16.66 1.33 -2.27
C TRP A 120 -15.84 0.03 -2.09
N LEU A 121 -15.96 -0.66 -0.94
CA LEU A 121 -15.27 -1.93 -0.71
C LEU A 121 -15.90 -3.05 -1.56
N ASP A 122 -17.22 -3.09 -1.68
CA ASP A 122 -17.92 -4.04 -2.55
C ASP A 122 -17.67 -3.74 -4.03
N GLU A 123 -17.60 -2.47 -4.40
CA GLU A 123 -17.22 -2.01 -5.74
C GLU A 123 -15.81 -2.45 -6.10
N ALA A 124 -14.84 -2.26 -5.19
CA ALA A 124 -13.45 -2.70 -5.39
C ALA A 124 -13.35 -4.22 -5.55
N GLU A 125 -14.01 -5.00 -4.70
CA GLU A 125 -14.05 -6.46 -4.85
C GLU A 125 -14.64 -6.86 -6.21
N THR A 126 -15.70 -6.18 -6.65
CA THR A 126 -16.37 -6.45 -7.92
C THR A 126 -15.46 -6.11 -9.10
N ALA A 127 -14.77 -4.96 -9.05
CA ALA A 127 -13.82 -4.54 -10.07
C ALA A 127 -12.72 -5.58 -10.27
N TRP A 128 -12.11 -6.06 -9.18
CA TRP A 128 -11.03 -7.06 -9.25
C TRP A 128 -11.51 -8.47 -9.60
N ARG A 129 -12.71 -8.87 -9.18
CA ARG A 129 -13.31 -10.15 -9.55
C ARG A 129 -13.55 -10.26 -11.06
N GLY A 130 -13.84 -9.13 -11.71
CA GLY A 130 -14.04 -9.04 -13.17
C GLY A 130 -12.75 -9.05 -13.99
N VAL A 131 -11.59 -8.83 -13.36
CA VAL A 131 -10.29 -8.80 -14.07
C VAL A 131 -9.96 -10.18 -14.63
N ARG A 132 -9.50 -10.20 -15.88
CA ARG A 132 -8.85 -11.36 -16.50
C ARG A 132 -7.39 -11.02 -16.72
N ALA A 133 -6.50 -11.99 -16.59
CA ALA A 133 -5.10 -11.80 -16.97
C ALA A 133 -5.06 -11.42 -18.45
N GLU A 134 -4.68 -10.16 -18.72
CA GLU A 134 -4.62 -9.58 -20.06
C GLU A 134 -3.22 -9.74 -20.65
N PHE A 135 -2.22 -9.81 -19.78
CA PHE A 135 -0.80 -9.83 -20.16
C PHE A 135 -0.21 -11.22 -19.90
N ASP A 136 0.88 -11.52 -20.57
CA ASP A 136 1.79 -12.62 -20.27
C ASP A 136 3.22 -12.07 -20.39
N ALA A 137 3.62 -11.29 -19.39
CA ALA A 137 4.85 -10.53 -19.43
C ALA A 137 5.62 -10.62 -18.11
N ARG A 138 6.95 -10.60 -18.18
CA ARG A 138 7.84 -10.58 -17.04
C ARG A 138 8.31 -9.15 -16.77
N ALA A 139 8.24 -8.72 -15.53
CA ALA A 139 8.61 -7.36 -15.16
C ALA A 139 9.67 -7.31 -14.06
N VAL A 140 10.59 -6.36 -14.19
CA VAL A 140 11.32 -5.79 -13.07
C VAL A 140 10.48 -4.66 -12.49
N VAL A 141 10.36 -4.61 -11.16
CA VAL A 141 9.54 -3.59 -10.48
C VAL A 141 10.39 -2.87 -9.42
N PRO A 142 11.16 -1.85 -9.79
CA PRO A 142 11.91 -1.03 -8.85
C PRO A 142 10.97 -0.23 -7.94
N VAL A 143 11.31 -0.15 -6.66
CA VAL A 143 10.60 0.65 -5.66
C VAL A 143 11.48 1.74 -5.06
N TRP A 144 12.80 1.64 -5.25
CA TRP A 144 13.77 2.62 -4.78
C TRP A 144 14.99 2.71 -5.70
N ARG A 145 15.56 3.90 -5.79
CA ARG A 145 16.77 4.19 -6.54
C ARG A 145 17.88 4.69 -5.61
N ARG A 146 19.08 4.12 -5.73
CA ARG A 146 20.30 4.50 -4.95
C ARG A 146 20.23 4.09 -3.47
N PRO A 147 20.40 2.79 -3.14
CA PRO A 147 20.61 1.69 -4.09
C PRO A 147 19.31 1.27 -4.77
N TRP A 148 19.42 0.56 -5.91
CA TRP A 148 18.24 -0.04 -6.52
C TRP A 148 17.68 -1.13 -5.61
N MET A 149 16.41 -1.01 -5.31
CA MET A 149 15.62 -2.02 -4.61
C MET A 149 14.40 -2.34 -5.46
N VAL A 150 14.07 -3.60 -5.55
CA VAL A 150 12.95 -4.08 -6.37
C VAL A 150 11.93 -4.84 -5.53
N LEU A 151 10.73 -5.04 -6.04
CA LEU A 151 9.78 -5.97 -5.44
C LEU A 151 10.36 -7.39 -5.52
N GLY A 152 10.36 -8.08 -4.40
CA GLY A 152 10.64 -9.50 -4.28
C GLY A 152 9.35 -10.28 -4.04
N ARG A 153 9.44 -11.35 -3.21
CA ARG A 153 8.31 -12.21 -2.86
C ARG A 153 7.31 -11.52 -1.91
N ASP A 154 6.13 -12.10 -1.81
CA ASP A 154 5.13 -11.81 -0.77
C ASP A 154 4.80 -10.32 -0.62
N THR A 155 4.67 -9.61 -1.74
CA THR A 155 4.30 -8.20 -1.79
C THR A 155 2.92 -8.02 -2.40
N PHE A 156 2.13 -7.11 -1.83
CA PHE A 156 0.80 -6.78 -2.35
C PHE A 156 0.84 -6.30 -3.81
N ALA A 157 1.78 -5.41 -4.13
CA ALA A 157 1.99 -4.92 -5.48
C ALA A 157 2.31 -6.05 -6.47
N GLY A 158 3.15 -7.01 -6.07
CA GLY A 158 3.45 -8.20 -6.87
C GLY A 158 2.21 -9.06 -7.12
N ALA A 159 1.34 -9.20 -6.12
CA ALA A 159 0.08 -9.94 -6.26
C ALA A 159 -0.89 -9.26 -7.24
N LEU A 160 -1.00 -7.91 -7.22
CA LEU A 160 -1.82 -7.16 -8.18
C LEU A 160 -1.33 -7.34 -9.62
N LEU A 161 -0.02 -7.19 -9.84
CA LEU A 161 0.59 -7.39 -11.16
C LEU A 161 0.39 -8.81 -11.66
N THR A 162 0.56 -9.81 -10.81
CA THR A 162 0.30 -11.22 -11.16
C THR A 162 -1.16 -11.44 -11.55
N HIS A 163 -2.10 -10.79 -10.88
CA HIS A 163 -3.52 -10.88 -11.22
C HIS A 163 -3.83 -10.31 -12.62
N LEU A 164 -3.05 -9.33 -13.07
CA LEU A 164 -3.13 -8.76 -14.42
C LEU A 164 -2.35 -9.60 -15.47
N GLY A 165 -1.58 -10.61 -15.06
CA GLY A 165 -0.74 -11.43 -15.93
C GLY A 165 0.68 -10.89 -16.12
N VAL A 166 1.14 -10.02 -15.22
CA VAL A 166 2.53 -9.51 -15.21
C VAL A 166 3.29 -10.18 -14.07
N HIS A 167 4.31 -10.95 -14.40
CA HIS A 167 5.09 -11.76 -13.47
C HIS A 167 6.35 -11.02 -13.02
N ASN A 168 6.44 -10.74 -11.73
CA ASN A 168 7.64 -10.16 -11.13
C ASN A 168 8.82 -11.15 -11.20
N VAL A 169 9.90 -10.79 -11.89
CA VAL A 169 11.08 -11.66 -12.08
C VAL A 169 11.81 -11.95 -10.77
N TYR A 170 11.62 -11.14 -9.74
CA TYR A 170 12.13 -11.35 -8.39
C TYR A 170 11.08 -11.91 -7.42
N GLY A 171 9.90 -12.33 -7.91
CA GLY A 171 8.80 -12.83 -7.09
C GLY A 171 9.10 -14.07 -6.26
N GLN A 172 10.19 -14.77 -6.53
CA GLN A 172 10.70 -15.90 -5.75
C GLN A 172 11.96 -15.57 -4.94
N HIS A 173 12.39 -14.30 -4.90
CA HIS A 173 13.55 -13.90 -4.12
C HIS A 173 13.34 -14.14 -2.61
N GLY A 174 14.40 -14.44 -1.87
CA GLY A 174 14.31 -14.68 -0.42
C GLY A 174 13.85 -13.46 0.41
N GLU A 175 14.10 -12.27 -0.08
CA GLU A 175 13.71 -10.99 0.54
C GLU A 175 12.52 -10.36 -0.19
N ARG A 176 11.71 -9.58 0.55
CA ARG A 176 10.57 -8.83 -0.02
C ARG A 176 11.00 -7.61 -0.85
N TYR A 177 12.14 -7.00 -0.50
CA TYR A 177 12.69 -5.81 -1.16
C TYR A 177 14.20 -5.96 -1.36
N PRO A 178 14.65 -6.88 -2.23
CA PRO A 178 16.08 -7.10 -2.44
C PRO A 178 16.75 -5.89 -3.08
N ARG A 179 18.02 -5.69 -2.70
CA ARG A 179 18.92 -4.77 -3.39
C ARG A 179 19.56 -5.50 -4.55
N VAL A 180 19.39 -4.96 -5.76
CA VAL A 180 19.86 -5.58 -6.97
C VAL A 180 20.68 -4.58 -7.79
N PRO A 181 21.89 -4.96 -8.25
CA PRO A 181 22.71 -4.09 -9.11
C PRO A 181 21.98 -3.77 -10.42
N ILE A 182 22.10 -2.53 -10.91
CA ILE A 182 21.43 -2.10 -12.16
C ILE A 182 21.84 -2.95 -13.37
N GLY A 183 23.08 -3.44 -13.41
CA GLY A 183 23.54 -4.33 -14.48
C GLY A 183 22.78 -5.65 -14.53
N GLU A 184 22.42 -6.22 -13.37
CA GLU A 184 21.60 -7.42 -13.29
C GLU A 184 20.14 -7.14 -13.70
N LEU A 185 19.58 -5.98 -13.31
CA LEU A 185 18.23 -5.58 -13.70
C LEU A 185 18.09 -5.41 -15.23
N ASN A 186 19.19 -5.08 -15.91
CA ASN A 186 19.27 -4.90 -17.36
C ASN A 186 19.80 -6.11 -18.14
N GLU A 187 19.92 -7.29 -17.50
CA GLU A 187 20.34 -8.49 -18.23
C GLU A 187 19.37 -8.81 -19.37
N PRO A 188 19.87 -8.98 -20.61
CA PRO A 188 19.03 -9.29 -21.75
C PRO A 188 18.18 -10.55 -21.54
N GLY A 189 16.89 -10.47 -21.86
CA GLY A 189 15.96 -11.59 -21.72
C GLY A 189 15.50 -11.88 -20.29
N ARG A 190 15.91 -11.11 -19.29
CA ARG A 190 15.45 -11.26 -17.90
C ARG A 190 13.98 -10.82 -17.74
N ALA A 191 13.62 -9.70 -18.33
CA ALA A 191 12.27 -9.13 -18.28
C ALA A 191 11.84 -8.61 -19.64
N ASP A 192 10.56 -8.39 -19.79
CA ASP A 192 9.93 -7.87 -21.00
C ASP A 192 9.59 -6.37 -20.85
N LEU A 193 9.48 -5.88 -19.59
CA LEU A 193 9.28 -4.47 -19.27
C LEU A 193 9.81 -4.14 -17.87
N VAL A 194 9.92 -2.83 -17.59
CA VAL A 194 10.10 -2.30 -16.23
C VAL A 194 8.83 -1.58 -15.80
N VAL A 195 8.33 -1.85 -14.60
CA VAL A 195 7.18 -1.15 -13.99
C VAL A 195 7.71 -0.18 -12.94
N LEU A 196 7.47 1.10 -13.15
CA LEU A 196 8.02 2.21 -12.37
C LEU A 196 6.89 2.97 -11.66
N PRO A 197 6.61 2.70 -10.37
CA PRO A 197 5.63 3.44 -9.60
C PRO A 197 6.16 4.81 -9.18
N ASP A 198 5.27 5.77 -8.94
CA ASP A 198 5.64 7.09 -8.41
C ASP A 198 5.71 7.12 -6.86
N GLU A 199 5.57 5.97 -6.21
CA GLU A 199 5.74 5.74 -4.77
C GLU A 199 6.35 4.35 -4.50
N PRO A 200 7.16 4.16 -3.46
CA PRO A 200 7.70 5.14 -2.51
C PRO A 200 8.80 6.02 -3.09
N TYR A 201 9.51 5.61 -4.15
CA TYR A 201 10.38 6.48 -4.94
C TYR A 201 9.57 7.07 -6.09
N ARG A 202 9.68 8.38 -6.27
CA ARG A 202 8.93 9.07 -7.31
C ARG A 202 9.61 8.90 -8.68
N PHE A 203 9.35 7.77 -9.34
CA PHE A 203 9.73 7.63 -10.75
C PHE A 203 8.90 8.53 -11.64
N THR A 204 9.51 9.06 -12.69
CA THR A 204 8.90 9.94 -13.68
C THR A 204 9.37 9.57 -15.08
N ALA A 205 8.83 10.20 -16.12
CA ALA A 205 9.31 9.99 -17.49
C ALA A 205 10.78 10.41 -17.69
N GLN A 206 11.32 11.29 -16.81
CA GLN A 206 12.69 11.80 -16.87
C GLN A 206 13.64 11.16 -15.84
N ASP A 207 13.09 10.41 -14.86
CA ASP A 207 13.88 9.77 -13.81
C ASP A 207 13.37 8.35 -13.57
N GLY A 208 14.04 7.36 -14.11
CA GLY A 208 13.74 5.94 -14.03
C GLY A 208 13.93 5.21 -15.35
N PRO A 209 13.15 5.54 -16.42
CA PRO A 209 13.23 4.83 -17.71
C PRO A 209 14.64 4.84 -18.33
N GLU A 210 15.38 5.93 -18.16
CA GLU A 210 16.74 6.07 -18.72
C GLU A 210 17.76 5.05 -18.12
N ALA A 211 17.43 4.48 -16.97
CA ALA A 211 18.23 3.42 -16.36
C ALA A 211 17.97 2.03 -16.96
N PHE A 212 16.94 1.88 -17.78
CA PHE A 212 16.49 0.63 -18.42
C PHE A 212 16.39 0.76 -19.94
N PRO A 213 17.50 1.07 -20.64
CA PRO A 213 17.44 1.42 -22.07
C PRO A 213 16.97 0.29 -22.98
N GLY A 214 16.97 -0.95 -22.52
CA GLY A 214 16.55 -2.13 -23.27
C GLY A 214 15.13 -2.61 -22.94
N LEU A 215 14.40 -1.93 -22.04
CA LEU A 215 13.08 -2.33 -21.61
C LEU A 215 12.05 -1.19 -21.79
N PRO A 216 10.88 -1.48 -22.33
CA PRO A 216 9.77 -0.53 -22.26
C PRO A 216 9.41 -0.26 -20.78
N ALA A 217 9.07 1.00 -20.48
CA ALA A 217 8.78 1.42 -19.12
C ALA A 217 7.28 1.72 -18.94
N ALA A 218 6.62 1.00 -18.04
CA ALA A 218 5.28 1.31 -17.59
C ALA A 218 5.36 2.23 -16.37
N LEU A 219 5.04 3.51 -16.55
CA LEU A 219 4.89 4.46 -15.43
C LEU A 219 3.51 4.27 -14.82
N VAL A 220 3.45 3.89 -13.55
CA VAL A 220 2.21 3.60 -12.84
C VAL A 220 2.05 4.48 -11.61
N GLY A 221 0.80 4.88 -11.33
CA GLY A 221 0.51 5.54 -10.05
C GLY A 221 0.73 4.58 -8.88
N GLY A 222 1.62 4.94 -7.96
CA GLY A 222 1.96 4.12 -6.80
C GLY A 222 0.73 3.84 -5.93
N ARG A 223 -0.16 4.82 -5.78
CA ARG A 223 -1.45 4.64 -5.09
C ARG A 223 -2.29 3.50 -5.66
N PHE A 224 -2.27 3.25 -6.98
CA PHE A 224 -3.00 2.15 -7.61
C PHE A 224 -2.28 0.80 -7.48
N LEU A 225 -0.97 0.82 -7.27
CA LEU A 225 -0.16 -0.40 -7.19
C LEU A 225 0.10 -0.85 -5.75
N THR A 226 0.28 0.09 -4.82
CA THR A 226 0.77 -0.21 -3.47
C THR A 226 -0.25 0.02 -2.35
N TRP A 227 -1.32 0.80 -2.60
CA TRP A 227 -2.33 1.08 -1.58
C TRP A 227 -3.49 0.08 -1.65
N TYR A 228 -3.92 -0.37 -0.49
CA TYR A 228 -5.15 -1.15 -0.32
C TYR A 228 -6.21 -0.27 0.35
N GLY A 229 -7.12 0.27 -0.46
CA GLY A 229 -8.14 1.22 -0.04
C GLY A 229 -9.11 1.53 -1.18
N PRO A 230 -9.81 2.66 -1.15
CA PRO A 230 -10.75 3.09 -2.19
C PRO A 230 -10.15 3.14 -3.60
N SER A 231 -8.84 3.39 -3.71
CA SER A 231 -8.11 3.36 -4.98
C SER A 231 -8.23 2.02 -5.73
N LEU A 232 -8.53 0.93 -5.02
CA LEU A 232 -8.71 -0.40 -5.62
C LEU A 232 -9.90 -0.48 -6.59
N THR A 233 -10.85 0.45 -6.53
CA THR A 233 -11.95 0.52 -7.50
C THR A 233 -11.46 0.88 -8.91
N GLU A 234 -10.47 1.76 -8.99
CA GLU A 234 -9.92 2.27 -10.25
C GLU A 234 -8.63 1.56 -10.67
N ALA A 235 -7.94 0.92 -9.72
CA ALA A 235 -6.61 0.33 -9.92
C ALA A 235 -6.54 -0.66 -11.10
N PRO A 236 -7.51 -1.58 -11.34
CA PRO A 236 -7.43 -2.49 -12.48
C PRO A 236 -7.32 -1.75 -13.82
N ALA A 237 -8.17 -0.77 -14.05
CA ALA A 237 -8.18 0.00 -15.31
C ALA A 237 -6.93 0.88 -15.46
N ALA A 238 -6.50 1.53 -14.37
CA ALA A 238 -5.32 2.41 -14.37
C ALA A 238 -4.04 1.62 -14.64
N LEU A 239 -3.84 0.50 -13.94
CA LEU A 239 -2.66 -0.36 -14.11
C LEU A 239 -2.64 -1.00 -15.50
N ALA A 240 -3.75 -1.59 -15.95
CA ALA A 240 -3.84 -2.18 -17.29
C ALA A 240 -3.60 -1.14 -18.39
N GLY A 241 -4.10 0.10 -18.24
CA GLY A 241 -3.84 1.19 -19.18
C GLY A 241 -2.36 1.54 -19.31
N ALA A 242 -1.65 1.65 -18.19
CA ALA A 242 -0.21 1.93 -18.18
C ALA A 242 0.61 0.78 -18.79
N LEU A 243 0.23 -0.46 -18.48
CA LEU A 243 0.88 -1.66 -19.04
C LEU A 243 0.68 -1.77 -20.55
N ARG A 244 -0.54 -1.54 -21.06
CA ARG A 244 -0.79 -1.50 -22.53
C ARG A 244 0.03 -0.43 -23.23
N THR A 245 0.14 0.75 -22.62
CA THR A 245 0.93 1.84 -23.19
C THR A 245 2.41 1.46 -23.32
N ALA A 246 2.93 0.67 -22.39
CA ALA A 246 4.33 0.24 -22.41
C ALA A 246 4.59 -0.94 -23.36
N LEU A 247 3.64 -1.86 -23.47
CA LEU A 247 3.83 -3.10 -24.24
C LEU A 247 3.39 -2.98 -25.72
N GLY A 248 2.66 -1.91 -26.08
CA GLY A 248 2.23 -1.62 -27.46
C GLY A 248 0.87 -2.22 -27.78
#